data_1bd4bc237be723e5a17d66e8930e01d2
#
_entry.id   1bd4bc237be723e5a17d66e8930e01d2
#
_cell.length_a   1.000
_cell.length_b   1.000
_cell.length_c   1.000
_cell.angle_alpha   90.00
_cell.angle_beta   90.00
_cell.angle_gamma   90.00
#
_symmetry.space_group_name_H-M   'P 1'
#
loop_
_entity.id
_entity.type
_entity.pdbx_description
1 polymer ?
#
loop_
_entity_poly.entity_id
_entity_poly.type
_entity_poly.pdbx_seq_one_letter_code
_entity_poly.pdbx_strand_id
1 'polypeptide(L)'
;MNSSCSKIILELKNKITSTDDLEYAISLAEVLAKLLWSNNVGVYSFPDIETYLLFKVIDSIGSSEYVHNKNNDILFVISEPYLAGGHTRLMERLSEMLDEEVDLLITRRSGDRERKRMSSFFFSVITIPSSLSTLNKIEHISDIYAKYNKLILNIHPDDIISVLSCGLAKKKNPDLECFFINHADHVFNVGVTVADIWFEISNFGRKIDKLRGITCPTSFLGIPLDKNTKFDSENIRYPQSKNEIKKIVSAASGAKFKPIKGVSIFPTISELLVDYPHAIIYIIGVNFYTDYWWWPVKLKHLKRLKIIKSLPYSEYLSLTKDSDLYIDSHPMPGGTAFVEQCLNGVYCTGIESPLQGYTPLEENKRKAGRSGFSINNLEMTMDKIEAVHSFYKVRERFLNVIRHMVCSSNLLESYEGWSGNEHFLEKKDVDIFPFEMLSLSLRDSKLITIMIKTHLLIFIKSVLVFLVRKVMKK
;
A
#
# COMPACT_ATOMS: atom_id res chain seq x y z
N MET A 1 -15.08 16.28 9.12
CA MET A 1 -15.25 15.10 10.01
C MET A 1 -16.57 15.15 10.75
N ASN A 2 -17.27 14.03 10.90
CA ASN A 2 -18.49 13.95 11.72
C ASN A 2 -18.13 14.13 13.20
N SER A 3 -19.01 14.72 14.02
CA SER A 3 -18.72 14.99 15.44
C SER A 3 -18.37 13.74 16.26
N SER A 4 -18.95 12.57 15.96
CA SER A 4 -18.64 11.31 16.66
C SER A 4 -17.28 10.74 16.28
N CYS A 5 -16.89 10.79 14.99
CA CYS A 5 -15.56 10.36 14.53
C CYS A 5 -14.46 11.23 15.17
N SER A 6 -14.63 12.55 15.15
CA SER A 6 -13.71 13.47 15.81
C SER A 6 -13.57 13.18 17.30
N LYS A 7 -14.67 12.78 17.95
CA LYS A 7 -14.69 12.50 19.39
C LYS A 7 -13.84 11.28 19.76
N ILE A 8 -13.97 10.14 19.05
CA ILE A 8 -13.16 8.96 19.40
C ILE A 8 -11.66 9.18 19.15
N ILE A 9 -11.31 9.88 18.06
CA ILE A 9 -9.92 10.22 17.75
C ILE A 9 -9.36 11.15 18.84
N LEU A 10 -10.12 12.18 19.23
CA LEU A 10 -9.72 13.11 20.28
C LEU A 10 -9.54 12.41 21.64
N GLU A 11 -10.48 11.54 22.02
CA GLU A 11 -10.39 10.78 23.28
C GLU A 11 -9.15 9.87 23.31
N LEU A 12 -8.82 9.21 22.17
CA LEU A 12 -7.61 8.40 22.06
C LEU A 12 -6.35 9.27 22.15
N LYS A 13 -6.29 10.41 21.43
CA LYS A 13 -5.18 11.35 21.53
C LYS A 13 -4.99 11.87 22.96
N ASN A 14 -6.06 12.30 23.61
CA ASN A 14 -6.02 12.75 25.01
C ASN A 14 -5.50 11.65 25.94
N LYS A 15 -5.93 10.41 25.73
CA LYS A 15 -5.48 9.28 26.54
C LYS A 15 -3.99 8.97 26.31
N ILE A 16 -3.50 9.05 25.09
CA ILE A 16 -2.07 8.90 24.75
C ILE A 16 -1.24 9.94 25.50
N THR A 17 -1.69 11.21 25.51
CA THR A 17 -0.93 12.31 26.10
C THR A 17 -1.09 12.44 27.61
N SER A 18 -2.09 11.82 28.22
CA SER A 18 -2.38 11.91 29.67
C SER A 18 -1.95 10.69 30.48
N THR A 19 -1.51 9.60 29.86
CA THR A 19 -1.02 8.42 30.59
C THR A 19 0.46 8.56 30.95
N ASP A 20 0.83 8.16 32.16
CA ASP A 20 2.22 8.11 32.62
C ASP A 20 2.95 6.86 32.12
N ASP A 21 2.22 5.81 31.75
CA ASP A 21 2.78 4.57 31.18
C ASP A 21 3.09 4.77 29.69
N LEU A 22 4.38 4.96 29.38
CA LEU A 22 4.85 5.23 28.02
C LEU A 22 4.62 4.02 27.09
N GLU A 23 4.82 2.77 27.53
CA GLU A 23 4.56 1.59 26.70
C GLU A 23 3.07 1.47 26.35
N TYR A 24 2.21 1.80 27.29
CA TYR A 24 0.78 1.88 27.06
C TYR A 24 0.41 3.03 26.10
N ALA A 25 1.02 4.21 26.23
CA ALA A 25 0.82 5.33 25.32
C ALA A 25 1.19 4.95 23.87
N ILE A 26 2.32 4.25 23.68
CA ILE A 26 2.76 3.76 22.35
C ILE A 26 1.76 2.73 21.82
N SER A 27 1.30 1.79 22.65
CA SER A 27 0.28 0.81 22.26
C SER A 27 -1.05 1.46 21.83
N LEU A 28 -1.47 2.54 22.51
CA LEU A 28 -2.63 3.33 22.11
C LEU A 28 -2.41 4.05 20.78
N ALA A 29 -1.20 4.54 20.52
CA ALA A 29 -0.86 5.19 19.26
C ALA A 29 -0.86 4.18 18.08
N GLU A 30 -0.34 2.96 18.26
CA GLU A 30 -0.47 1.89 17.26
C GLU A 30 -1.94 1.57 16.96
N VAL A 31 -2.78 1.49 18.01
CA VAL A 31 -4.21 1.24 17.87
C VAL A 31 -4.92 2.40 17.15
N LEU A 32 -4.57 3.65 17.46
CA LEU A 32 -5.11 4.83 16.77
C LEU A 32 -4.68 4.84 15.30
N ALA A 33 -3.41 4.57 15.01
CA ALA A 33 -2.90 4.46 13.64
C ALA A 33 -3.65 3.37 12.86
N LYS A 34 -3.87 2.21 13.48
CA LYS A 34 -4.65 1.10 12.90
C LYS A 34 -6.10 1.47 12.65
N LEU A 35 -6.72 2.21 13.57
CA LEU A 35 -8.09 2.71 13.43
C LEU A 35 -8.19 3.65 12.22
N LEU A 36 -7.28 4.61 12.09
CA LEU A 36 -7.23 5.59 11.00
C LEU A 36 -6.95 4.93 9.65
N TRP A 37 -5.98 4.01 9.59
CA TRP A 37 -5.68 3.24 8.39
C TRP A 37 -6.86 2.38 7.93
N SER A 38 -7.56 1.72 8.86
CA SER A 38 -8.69 0.83 8.53
C SER A 38 -9.96 1.56 8.11
N ASN A 39 -10.14 2.81 8.51
CA ASN A 39 -11.38 3.54 8.32
C ASN A 39 -11.30 4.69 7.33
N ASN A 40 -10.15 5.26 7.05
CA ASN A 40 -9.94 6.45 6.21
C ASN A 40 -11.02 7.53 6.43
N VAL A 41 -10.87 8.28 7.51
CA VAL A 41 -11.83 9.31 7.92
C VAL A 41 -11.33 10.74 7.63
N GLY A 42 -10.45 10.90 6.64
CA GLY A 42 -9.86 12.18 6.26
C GLY A 42 -8.74 12.65 7.20
N VAL A 43 -8.17 11.75 8.00
CA VAL A 43 -6.96 11.97 8.79
C VAL A 43 -5.87 11.10 8.21
N TYR A 44 -4.81 11.71 7.70
CA TYR A 44 -3.77 11.01 6.92
C TYR A 44 -2.43 10.89 7.66
N SER A 45 -2.27 11.61 8.78
CA SER A 45 -1.10 11.54 9.68
C SER A 45 -1.48 12.06 11.08
N PHE A 46 -0.57 11.93 12.03
CA PHE A 46 -0.70 12.56 13.37
C PHE A 46 0.67 13.05 13.90
N PRO A 47 1.31 14.04 13.26
CA PRO A 47 2.63 14.50 13.63
C PRO A 47 2.73 14.98 15.09
N ASP A 48 1.64 15.49 15.64
CA ASP A 48 1.52 15.87 17.05
C ASP A 48 1.78 14.68 18.00
N ILE A 49 1.20 13.53 17.73
CA ILE A 49 1.38 12.30 18.53
C ILE A 49 2.77 11.71 18.31
N GLU A 50 3.26 11.66 17.05
CA GLU A 50 4.62 11.19 16.75
C GLU A 50 5.66 12.00 17.52
N THR A 51 5.58 13.34 17.45
CA THR A 51 6.51 14.25 18.14
C THR A 51 6.43 14.10 19.65
N TYR A 52 5.22 14.03 20.21
CA TYR A 52 5.02 13.85 21.65
C TYR A 52 5.66 12.54 22.16
N LEU A 53 5.37 11.43 21.47
CA LEU A 53 5.91 10.11 21.85
C LEU A 53 7.43 10.05 21.66
N LEU A 54 7.95 10.61 20.58
CA LEU A 54 9.38 10.66 20.34
C LEU A 54 10.12 11.41 21.45
N PHE A 55 9.59 12.57 21.87
CA PHE A 55 10.15 13.32 22.99
C PHE A 55 10.18 12.45 24.28
N LYS A 56 9.08 11.79 24.61
CA LYS A 56 8.99 10.90 25.78
C LYS A 56 9.92 9.68 25.72
N VAL A 57 10.10 9.11 24.52
CA VAL A 57 11.03 7.99 24.29
C VAL A 57 12.47 8.43 24.51
N ILE A 58 12.85 9.59 23.96
CA ILE A 58 14.21 10.15 24.13
C ILE A 58 14.48 10.46 25.62
N ASP A 59 13.51 11.04 26.30
CA ASP A 59 13.61 11.34 27.74
C ASP A 59 13.75 10.06 28.60
N SER A 60 13.03 8.99 28.25
CA SER A 60 13.03 7.71 28.98
C SER A 60 14.25 6.84 28.74
N ILE A 61 14.74 6.76 27.50
CA ILE A 61 15.85 5.87 27.10
C ILE A 61 17.20 6.58 27.20
N GLY A 62 17.21 7.90 26.96
CA GLY A 62 18.44 8.67 26.80
C GLY A 62 19.03 8.55 25.40
N SER A 63 20.00 9.38 25.11
CA SER A 63 20.76 9.34 23.85
C SER A 63 22.26 9.24 24.16
N SER A 64 22.80 8.02 24.26
CA SER A 64 24.24 7.84 24.22
C SER A 64 24.72 7.99 22.76
N GLU A 65 25.74 8.82 22.53
CA GLU A 65 26.35 8.91 21.20
C GLU A 65 26.87 7.55 20.77
N TYR A 66 26.55 7.17 19.53
CA TYR A 66 26.98 5.91 18.95
C TYR A 66 28.29 6.10 18.17
N VAL A 67 29.32 5.34 18.53
CA VAL A 67 30.57 5.33 17.76
C VAL A 67 30.39 4.43 16.54
N HIS A 68 30.49 5.00 15.36
CA HIS A 68 30.33 4.32 14.08
C HIS A 68 31.37 3.22 13.87
N ASN A 69 30.88 1.97 13.69
CA ASN A 69 31.66 0.89 13.10
C ASN A 69 30.81 0.29 11.96
N LYS A 70 31.10 0.66 10.72
CA LYS A 70 30.27 0.33 9.56
C LYS A 70 30.77 -0.84 8.76
N ASN A 71 29.82 -1.70 8.31
CA ASN A 71 30.04 -2.60 7.18
C ASN A 71 29.26 -2.13 5.93
N ASN A 72 28.01 -1.67 6.07
CA ASN A 72 27.16 -1.22 4.96
C ASN A 72 26.63 0.19 5.22
N ASP A 73 26.43 0.99 4.16
CA ASP A 73 25.95 2.37 4.26
C ASP A 73 24.41 2.49 4.33
N ILE A 74 23.69 1.53 3.74
CA ILE A 74 22.25 1.57 3.52
C ILE A 74 21.57 0.40 4.22
N LEU A 75 20.52 0.69 5.00
CA LEU A 75 19.60 -0.28 5.57
C LEU A 75 18.20 -0.11 4.98
N PHE A 76 17.68 -1.17 4.40
CA PHE A 76 16.27 -1.27 4.06
C PHE A 76 15.46 -1.73 5.27
N VAL A 77 14.25 -1.18 5.43
CA VAL A 77 13.37 -1.51 6.55
C VAL A 77 11.98 -1.84 6.02
N ILE A 78 11.46 -2.97 6.43
CA ILE A 78 10.10 -3.40 6.12
C ILE A 78 9.41 -3.91 7.40
N SER A 79 8.13 -3.60 7.58
CA SER A 79 7.41 -4.14 8.73
C SER A 79 7.18 -5.64 8.58
N GLU A 80 6.58 -6.06 7.47
CA GLU A 80 6.23 -7.47 7.18
C GLU A 80 6.40 -7.74 5.68
N PRO A 81 7.32 -8.61 5.27
CA PRO A 81 7.36 -9.08 3.88
C PRO A 81 6.25 -10.10 3.61
N TYR A 82 5.70 -10.09 2.39
CA TYR A 82 4.69 -11.06 1.95
C TYR A 82 5.17 -11.85 0.72
N LEU A 83 4.73 -13.10 0.60
CA LEU A 83 5.01 -13.93 -0.59
C LEU A 83 4.33 -13.37 -1.86
N ALA A 84 3.21 -12.66 -1.69
CA ALA A 84 2.52 -11.97 -2.76
C ALA A 84 2.13 -10.57 -2.27
N GLY A 85 2.59 -9.52 -2.97
CA GLY A 85 2.28 -8.14 -2.58
C GLY A 85 3.21 -7.14 -3.27
N GLY A 86 2.67 -6.00 -3.65
CA GLY A 86 3.40 -4.96 -4.38
C GLY A 86 4.52 -4.32 -3.55
N HIS A 87 4.32 -4.11 -2.25
CA HIS A 87 5.30 -3.46 -1.39
C HIS A 87 6.58 -4.31 -1.18
N THR A 88 6.44 -5.64 -1.06
CA THR A 88 7.60 -6.54 -0.98
C THR A 88 8.39 -6.53 -2.29
N ARG A 89 7.70 -6.64 -3.45
CA ARG A 89 8.35 -6.53 -4.77
C ARG A 89 9.02 -5.17 -4.99
N LEU A 90 8.44 -4.12 -4.47
CA LEU A 90 9.06 -2.78 -4.55
C LEU A 90 10.42 -2.79 -3.85
N MET A 91 10.50 -3.35 -2.63
CA MET A 91 11.76 -3.44 -1.90
C MET A 91 12.80 -4.30 -2.62
N GLU A 92 12.39 -5.46 -3.15
CA GLU A 92 13.26 -6.33 -3.95
C GLU A 92 13.84 -5.58 -5.16
N ARG A 93 12.99 -4.89 -5.92
CA ARG A 93 13.43 -4.12 -7.10
C ARG A 93 14.33 -2.94 -6.74
N LEU A 94 14.06 -2.25 -5.63
CA LEU A 94 14.90 -1.14 -5.18
C LEU A 94 16.28 -1.61 -4.69
N SER A 95 16.38 -2.77 -4.02
CA SER A 95 17.68 -3.34 -3.66
C SER A 95 18.51 -3.73 -4.90
N GLU A 96 17.87 -4.29 -5.94
CA GLU A 96 18.53 -4.60 -7.22
C GLU A 96 18.99 -3.35 -8.00
N MET A 97 18.50 -2.15 -7.65
CA MET A 97 18.93 -0.89 -8.27
C MET A 97 20.24 -0.35 -7.71
N LEU A 98 20.66 -0.83 -6.56
CA LEU A 98 21.93 -0.46 -5.94
C LEU A 98 23.03 -1.39 -6.45
N ASP A 99 24.23 -0.82 -6.62
CA ASP A 99 25.41 -1.57 -7.07
C ASP A 99 26.21 -2.15 -5.89
N GLU A 100 25.69 -1.98 -4.67
CA GLU A 100 26.29 -2.37 -3.41
C GLU A 100 25.42 -3.36 -2.63
N GLU A 101 26.05 -4.14 -1.78
CA GLU A 101 25.34 -5.05 -0.86
C GLU A 101 24.61 -4.22 0.20
N VAL A 102 23.34 -4.54 0.42
CA VAL A 102 22.47 -3.84 1.36
C VAL A 102 21.80 -4.81 2.32
N ASP A 103 21.57 -4.35 3.53
CA ASP A 103 20.91 -5.11 4.58
C ASP A 103 19.41 -4.81 4.63
N LEU A 104 18.64 -5.77 5.15
CA LEU A 104 17.22 -5.63 5.42
C LEU A 104 16.91 -5.85 6.89
N LEU A 105 16.18 -4.94 7.50
CA LEU A 105 15.55 -5.15 8.80
C LEU A 105 14.06 -5.40 8.65
N ILE A 106 13.57 -6.47 9.28
CA ILE A 106 12.14 -6.79 9.41
C ILE A 106 11.71 -6.46 10.84
N THR A 107 10.83 -5.46 11.01
CA THR A 107 10.48 -4.92 12.34
C THR A 107 9.37 -5.69 13.05
N ARG A 108 8.58 -6.47 12.30
CA ARG A 108 7.49 -7.32 12.81
C ARG A 108 7.77 -8.79 12.51
N ARG A 109 6.79 -9.65 12.80
CA ARG A 109 6.93 -11.10 12.55
C ARG A 109 6.94 -11.42 11.07
N SER A 110 7.80 -12.34 10.67
CA SER A 110 7.86 -12.90 9.32
C SER A 110 7.99 -14.42 9.38
N GLY A 111 7.43 -15.11 8.40
CA GLY A 111 7.59 -16.54 8.22
C GLY A 111 8.95 -16.92 7.61
N ASP A 112 9.31 -18.21 7.69
CA ASP A 112 10.58 -18.69 7.13
C ASP A 112 10.64 -18.55 5.61
N ARG A 113 9.50 -18.72 4.92
CA ARG A 113 9.42 -18.59 3.46
C ARG A 113 9.64 -17.15 3.00
N GLU A 114 9.07 -16.21 3.72
CA GLU A 114 9.24 -14.77 3.47
C GLU A 114 10.69 -14.36 3.71
N ARG A 115 11.31 -14.78 4.83
CA ARG A 115 12.72 -14.52 5.12
C ARG A 115 13.65 -15.10 4.07
N LYS A 116 13.44 -16.38 3.69
CA LYS A 116 14.23 -17.03 2.63
C LYS A 116 14.12 -16.29 1.30
N ARG A 117 12.93 -15.78 0.95
CA ARG A 117 12.75 -14.97 -0.24
C ARG A 117 13.57 -13.68 -0.17
N MET A 118 13.49 -12.95 0.97
CA MET A 118 14.25 -11.69 1.12
C MET A 118 15.76 -11.91 1.09
N SER A 119 16.27 -13.03 1.61
CA SER A 119 17.70 -13.37 1.54
C SER A 119 18.25 -13.60 0.13
N SER A 120 17.39 -13.60 -0.90
CA SER A 120 17.83 -13.65 -2.30
C SER A 120 18.11 -12.25 -2.87
N PHE A 121 17.74 -11.18 -2.15
CA PHE A 121 17.85 -9.80 -2.59
C PHE A 121 18.69 -8.92 -1.66
N PHE A 122 18.94 -9.38 -0.43
CA PHE A 122 19.65 -8.64 0.61
C PHE A 122 20.83 -9.45 1.15
N PHE A 123 21.91 -8.76 1.44
CA PHE A 123 23.11 -9.38 1.99
C PHE A 123 22.84 -10.00 3.37
N SER A 124 22.16 -9.26 4.24
CA SER A 124 21.73 -9.73 5.55
C SER A 124 20.25 -9.44 5.78
N VAL A 125 19.53 -10.37 6.42
CA VAL A 125 18.14 -10.20 6.83
C VAL A 125 18.04 -10.25 8.35
N ILE A 126 17.91 -9.07 8.95
CA ILE A 126 17.88 -8.88 10.41
C ILE A 126 16.42 -8.98 10.88
N THR A 127 16.18 -9.66 11.98
CA THR A 127 14.85 -9.78 12.61
C THR A 127 14.91 -9.38 14.07
N ILE A 128 13.81 -8.84 14.59
CA ILE A 128 13.73 -8.38 15.99
C ILE A 128 13.21 -9.50 16.90
N PRO A 129 13.86 -9.76 18.05
CA PRO A 129 13.39 -10.71 19.02
C PRO A 129 11.99 -10.39 19.53
N SER A 130 11.09 -11.37 19.53
CA SER A 130 9.69 -11.19 19.95
C SER A 130 9.50 -11.06 21.46
N SER A 131 10.54 -11.31 22.26
CA SER A 131 10.54 -11.25 23.73
C SER A 131 10.76 -9.84 24.28
N LEU A 132 11.18 -8.88 23.44
CA LEU A 132 11.46 -7.52 23.89
C LEU A 132 10.18 -6.78 24.27
N SER A 133 10.22 -5.99 25.35
CA SER A 133 9.21 -5.00 25.67
C SER A 133 9.16 -3.92 24.60
N THR A 134 8.13 -3.08 24.60
CA THR A 134 7.99 -2.03 23.56
C THR A 134 9.16 -1.05 23.58
N LEU A 135 9.58 -0.57 24.75
CA LEU A 135 10.71 0.36 24.88
C LEU A 135 12.05 -0.31 24.50
N ASN A 136 12.30 -1.53 24.99
CA ASN A 136 13.51 -2.28 24.63
C ASN A 136 13.55 -2.58 23.12
N LYS A 137 12.40 -2.79 22.49
CA LYS A 137 12.31 -2.98 21.04
C LYS A 137 12.67 -1.70 20.29
N ILE A 138 12.16 -0.54 20.72
CA ILE A 138 12.50 0.76 20.13
C ILE A 138 13.99 1.04 20.27
N GLU A 139 14.56 0.84 21.44
CA GLU A 139 15.99 1.00 21.71
C GLU A 139 16.83 0.10 20.81
N HIS A 140 16.53 -1.21 20.79
CA HIS A 140 17.24 -2.19 19.98
C HIS A 140 17.19 -1.87 18.48
N ILE A 141 16.02 -1.47 17.95
CA ILE A 141 15.89 -1.05 16.55
C ILE A 141 16.68 0.24 16.31
N SER A 142 16.62 1.20 17.22
CA SER A 142 17.38 2.45 17.10
C SER A 142 18.89 2.23 17.07
N ASP A 143 19.40 1.26 17.86
CA ASP A 143 20.81 0.88 17.85
C ASP A 143 21.24 0.24 16.52
N ILE A 144 20.34 -0.51 15.89
CA ILE A 144 20.58 -1.05 14.55
C ILE A 144 20.59 0.11 13.53
N TYR A 145 19.57 0.97 13.53
CA TYR A 145 19.45 2.11 12.61
C TYR A 145 20.66 3.06 12.68
N ALA A 146 21.12 3.38 13.89
CA ALA A 146 22.24 4.30 14.11
C ALA A 146 23.57 3.81 13.52
N LYS A 147 23.68 2.52 13.16
CA LYS A 147 24.87 1.96 12.50
C LYS A 147 24.97 2.29 11.02
N TYR A 148 23.93 2.82 10.41
CA TYR A 148 23.86 3.14 8.99
C TYR A 148 23.79 4.65 8.77
N ASN A 149 24.12 5.10 7.55
CA ASN A 149 23.93 6.50 7.17
C ASN A 149 22.58 6.73 6.53
N LYS A 150 22.00 5.71 5.89
CA LYS A 150 20.77 5.82 5.13
C LYS A 150 19.79 4.72 5.51
N LEU A 151 18.57 5.12 5.82
CA LEU A 151 17.45 4.23 6.04
C LEU A 151 16.45 4.37 4.89
N ILE A 152 16.07 3.25 4.27
CA ILE A 152 14.99 3.18 3.30
C ILE A 152 13.77 2.57 4.00
N LEU A 153 12.86 3.42 4.50
CA LEU A 153 11.68 2.99 5.26
C LEU A 153 10.51 2.68 4.33
N ASN A 154 10.16 1.40 4.19
CA ASN A 154 8.95 0.92 3.52
C ASN A 154 8.07 0.15 4.52
N ILE A 155 7.63 0.86 5.55
CA ILE A 155 6.95 0.31 6.71
C ILE A 155 5.43 0.30 6.56
N HIS A 156 4.74 -0.53 7.35
CA HIS A 156 3.29 -0.54 7.41
C HIS A 156 2.75 0.80 7.96
N PRO A 157 1.61 1.30 7.49
CA PRO A 157 1.04 2.60 7.88
C PRO A 157 0.84 2.83 9.38
N ASP A 158 0.80 1.78 10.18
CA ASP A 158 0.62 1.82 11.64
C ASP A 158 1.89 1.44 12.44
N ASP A 159 3.07 1.37 11.78
CA ASP A 159 4.32 0.98 12.45
C ASP A 159 5.00 2.17 13.14
N ILE A 160 4.35 2.68 14.20
CA ILE A 160 4.86 3.79 15.00
C ILE A 160 6.18 3.42 15.71
N ILE A 161 6.40 2.13 16.03
CA ILE A 161 7.64 1.66 16.66
C ILE A 161 8.84 1.95 15.76
N SER A 162 8.76 1.63 14.47
CA SER A 162 9.82 1.95 13.50
C SER A 162 10.09 3.44 13.39
N VAL A 163 9.04 4.27 13.46
CA VAL A 163 9.15 5.73 13.41
C VAL A 163 9.84 6.28 14.66
N LEU A 164 9.43 5.85 15.85
CA LEU A 164 10.04 6.26 17.11
C LEU A 164 11.51 5.80 17.19
N SER A 165 11.80 4.59 16.71
CA SER A 165 13.18 4.07 16.61
C SER A 165 14.04 4.90 15.66
N CYS A 166 13.48 5.36 14.53
CA CYS A 166 14.18 6.23 13.58
C CYS A 166 14.50 7.60 14.21
N GLY A 167 13.52 8.21 14.88
CA GLY A 167 13.75 9.47 15.57
C GLY A 167 14.79 9.38 16.69
N LEU A 168 14.79 8.27 17.47
CA LEU A 168 15.81 8.00 18.49
C LEU A 168 17.19 7.74 17.85
N ALA A 169 17.24 7.00 16.73
CA ALA A 169 18.48 6.74 16.00
C ALA A 169 19.12 8.02 15.45
N LYS A 170 18.33 8.97 14.96
CA LYS A 170 18.81 10.30 14.53
C LYS A 170 19.40 11.13 15.68
N LYS A 171 19.00 10.88 16.92
CA LYS A 171 19.63 11.50 18.11
C LYS A 171 20.98 10.85 18.42
N LYS A 172 21.14 9.53 18.14
CA LYS A 172 22.40 8.80 18.33
C LYS A 172 23.36 9.02 17.17
N ASN A 173 22.87 9.15 15.95
CA ASN A 173 23.60 9.40 14.71
C ASN A 173 22.96 10.58 13.96
N PRO A 174 23.44 11.83 14.15
CA PRO A 174 22.88 13.01 13.48
C PRO A 174 23.01 13.01 11.95
N ASP A 175 23.95 12.23 11.41
CA ASP A 175 24.17 12.11 9.96
C ASP A 175 23.24 11.09 9.29
N LEU A 176 22.35 10.44 10.06
CA LEU A 176 21.42 9.45 9.55
C LEU A 176 20.33 10.09 8.70
N GLU A 177 20.30 9.76 7.42
CA GLU A 177 19.25 10.17 6.47
C GLU A 177 18.14 9.12 6.39
N CYS A 178 16.88 9.56 6.42
CA CYS A 178 15.70 8.71 6.35
C CYS A 178 14.89 8.97 5.07
N PHE A 179 14.82 8.00 4.20
CA PHE A 179 14.05 8.01 2.95
C PHE A 179 12.79 7.18 3.12
N PHE A 180 11.63 7.85 3.18
CA PHE A 180 10.35 7.19 3.42
C PHE A 180 9.65 6.85 2.10
N ILE A 181 9.33 5.57 1.88
CA ILE A 181 8.60 5.10 0.70
C ILE A 181 7.13 4.98 1.03
N ASN A 182 6.31 5.89 0.51
CA ASN A 182 4.87 5.93 0.73
C ASN A 182 4.14 4.91 -0.17
N HIS A 183 4.32 3.60 0.08
CA HIS A 183 3.68 2.55 -0.70
C HIS A 183 2.16 2.40 -0.44
N ALA A 184 1.69 2.87 0.71
CA ALA A 184 0.27 2.89 1.08
C ALA A 184 -0.29 4.32 0.99
N ASP A 185 -0.04 4.99 -0.10
CA ASP A 185 -0.20 6.41 -0.37
C ASP A 185 -1.64 6.94 -0.21
N HIS A 186 -2.64 6.08 -0.36
CA HIS A 186 -4.07 6.40 -0.37
C HIS A 186 -4.75 6.35 1.01
N VAL A 187 -4.01 6.04 2.09
CA VAL A 187 -4.55 5.89 3.46
C VAL A 187 -3.70 6.64 4.48
N PHE A 188 -4.11 6.62 5.75
CA PHE A 188 -3.31 7.11 6.88
C PHE A 188 -1.91 6.46 6.88
N ASN A 189 -0.89 7.22 7.30
CA ASN A 189 0.47 6.73 7.47
C ASN A 189 1.18 7.48 8.59
N VAL A 190 2.05 6.77 9.31
CA VAL A 190 3.02 7.37 10.25
C VAL A 190 4.32 7.70 9.52
N GLY A 191 5.20 8.49 10.13
CA GLY A 191 6.58 8.71 9.66
C GLY A 191 6.85 10.09 9.09
N VAL A 192 5.85 10.98 9.06
CA VAL A 192 6.01 12.35 8.55
C VAL A 192 7.02 13.18 9.37
N THR A 193 7.28 12.81 10.61
CA THR A 193 8.18 13.53 11.53
C THR A 193 9.64 13.11 11.42
N VAL A 194 9.94 11.98 10.77
CA VAL A 194 11.29 11.42 10.71
C VAL A 194 11.89 11.37 9.31
N ALA A 195 11.06 11.50 8.26
CA ALA A 195 11.51 11.49 6.88
C ALA A 195 12.31 12.74 6.52
N ASP A 196 13.47 12.56 5.87
CA ASP A 196 14.23 13.63 5.23
C ASP A 196 13.82 13.81 3.77
N ILE A 197 13.46 12.69 3.10
CA ILE A 197 12.84 12.68 1.78
C ILE A 197 11.63 11.73 1.82
N TRP A 198 10.52 12.18 1.22
CA TRP A 198 9.30 11.41 1.06
C TRP A 198 9.12 10.98 -0.40
N PHE A 199 9.20 9.69 -0.67
CA PHE A 199 9.01 9.15 -2.01
C PHE A 199 7.53 8.95 -2.35
N GLU A 200 7.10 9.55 -3.46
CA GLU A 200 5.78 9.42 -4.06
C GLU A 200 5.77 8.30 -5.11
N ILE A 201 4.77 7.40 -5.06
CA ILE A 201 4.62 6.32 -6.05
C ILE A 201 3.52 6.58 -7.07
N SER A 202 2.69 7.60 -6.85
CA SER A 202 1.55 7.95 -7.69
C SER A 202 1.21 9.44 -7.63
N ASN A 203 0.41 9.92 -8.57
CA ASN A 203 -0.18 11.25 -8.48
C ASN A 203 -1.38 11.27 -7.50
N PHE A 204 -2.09 10.14 -7.34
CA PHE A 204 -3.14 10.03 -6.34
C PHE A 204 -2.56 10.23 -4.92
N GLY A 205 -1.46 9.53 -4.61
CA GLY A 205 -0.75 9.67 -3.35
C GLY A 205 -0.25 11.09 -3.10
N ARG A 206 0.30 11.76 -4.12
CA ARG A 206 0.73 13.16 -4.04
C ARG A 206 -0.40 14.11 -3.62
N LYS A 207 -1.64 13.90 -4.08
CA LYS A 207 -2.79 14.71 -3.64
C LYS A 207 -3.10 14.47 -2.16
N ILE A 208 -3.04 13.22 -1.70
CA ILE A 208 -3.19 12.86 -0.28
C ILE A 208 -2.05 13.42 0.56
N ASP A 209 -0.82 13.43 0.05
CA ASP A 209 0.36 13.93 0.77
C ASP A 209 0.28 15.41 1.10
N LYS A 210 -0.41 16.20 0.27
CA LYS A 210 -0.75 17.60 0.59
C LYS A 210 -1.65 17.72 1.84
N LEU A 211 -2.55 16.73 2.05
CA LEU A 211 -3.42 16.66 3.23
C LEU A 211 -2.71 16.03 4.45
N ARG A 212 -1.63 15.30 4.22
CA ARG A 212 -0.83 14.63 5.25
C ARG A 212 0.05 15.58 6.05
N GLY A 213 0.32 16.78 5.52
CA GLY A 213 1.14 17.78 6.18
C GLY A 213 2.62 17.45 6.19
N ILE A 214 3.13 16.87 5.11
CA ILE A 214 4.55 16.57 4.92
C ILE A 214 5.33 17.88 4.84
N THR A 215 6.41 17.97 5.60
CA THR A 215 7.29 19.17 5.66
C THR A 215 8.63 18.95 4.98
N CYS A 216 9.06 17.70 4.79
CA CYS A 216 10.27 17.38 4.05
C CYS A 216 10.07 17.46 2.53
N PRO A 217 11.16 17.55 1.73
CA PRO A 217 11.07 17.43 0.28
C PRO A 217 10.40 16.12 -0.16
N THR A 218 9.61 16.18 -1.24
CA THR A 218 9.02 15.00 -1.89
C THR A 218 9.73 14.69 -3.18
N SER A 219 9.84 13.42 -3.54
CA SER A 219 10.42 12.98 -4.81
C SER A 219 9.59 11.88 -5.45
N PHE A 220 9.31 12.02 -6.74
CA PHE A 220 8.62 10.99 -7.48
C PHE A 220 9.53 9.78 -7.72
N LEU A 221 9.11 8.62 -7.21
CA LEU A 221 9.73 7.34 -7.45
C LEU A 221 9.01 6.59 -8.60
N GLY A 222 7.70 6.52 -8.53
CA GLY A 222 6.88 5.60 -9.33
C GLY A 222 6.97 4.17 -8.82
N ILE A 223 6.40 3.23 -9.58
CA ILE A 223 6.45 1.80 -9.24
C ILE A 223 7.19 1.07 -10.35
N PRO A 224 8.41 0.57 -10.12
CA PRO A 224 9.22 -0.06 -11.17
C PRO A 224 8.63 -1.39 -11.62
N LEU A 225 8.79 -1.70 -12.91
CA LEU A 225 8.59 -3.02 -13.47
C LEU A 225 9.88 -3.87 -13.37
N ASP A 226 9.81 -5.13 -13.83
CA ASP A 226 10.97 -6.01 -13.87
C ASP A 226 12.05 -5.45 -14.82
N LYS A 227 13.32 -5.65 -14.47
CA LYS A 227 14.46 -5.16 -15.28
C LYS A 227 14.51 -5.69 -16.71
N ASN A 228 13.89 -6.85 -16.97
CA ASN A 228 13.83 -7.47 -18.28
C ASN A 228 12.57 -7.09 -19.07
N THR A 229 11.70 -6.21 -18.52
CA THR A 229 10.50 -5.76 -19.19
C THR A 229 10.84 -4.97 -20.44
N LYS A 230 10.25 -5.36 -21.58
CA LYS A 230 10.38 -4.66 -22.86
C LYS A 230 9.20 -3.70 -23.03
N PHE A 231 9.50 -2.50 -23.51
CA PHE A 231 8.50 -1.48 -23.82
C PHE A 231 8.32 -1.43 -25.34
N ASP A 232 7.45 -2.29 -25.85
CA ASP A 232 7.21 -2.45 -27.28
C ASP A 232 5.71 -2.55 -27.54
N SER A 233 5.19 -1.60 -28.35
CA SER A 233 3.78 -1.54 -28.72
C SER A 233 3.42 -2.48 -29.88
N GLU A 234 4.40 -2.92 -30.68
CA GLU A 234 4.14 -3.74 -31.87
C GLU A 234 3.59 -5.13 -31.51
N ASN A 235 3.87 -5.60 -30.30
CA ASN A 235 3.42 -6.90 -29.82
C ASN A 235 1.98 -6.91 -29.28
N ILE A 236 1.31 -5.76 -29.19
CA ILE A 236 -0.04 -5.69 -28.61
C ILE A 236 -1.05 -6.23 -29.63
N ARG A 237 -1.78 -7.24 -29.20
CA ARG A 237 -2.81 -7.89 -30.01
C ARG A 237 -4.13 -7.13 -29.91
N TYR A 238 -4.45 -6.34 -30.93
CA TYR A 238 -5.72 -5.64 -31.02
C TYR A 238 -6.80 -6.56 -31.62
N PRO A 239 -7.94 -6.78 -30.94
CA PRO A 239 -9.04 -7.55 -31.50
C PRO A 239 -9.64 -6.81 -32.69
N GLN A 240 -9.71 -7.48 -33.85
CA GLN A 240 -10.25 -6.90 -35.09
C GLN A 240 -11.78 -6.92 -35.11
N SER A 241 -12.39 -7.81 -34.34
CA SER A 241 -13.84 -7.93 -34.22
C SER A 241 -14.29 -8.33 -32.82
N LYS A 242 -15.55 -8.05 -32.48
CA LYS A 242 -16.15 -8.48 -31.21
C LYS A 242 -16.20 -10.02 -31.05
N ASN A 243 -16.28 -10.76 -32.15
CA ASN A 243 -16.36 -12.22 -32.15
C ASN A 243 -15.03 -12.91 -31.79
N GLU A 244 -13.92 -12.19 -31.90
CA GLU A 244 -12.60 -12.71 -31.54
C GLU A 244 -12.38 -12.74 -30.02
N ILE A 245 -13.09 -11.90 -29.26
CA ILE A 245 -12.95 -11.85 -27.82
C ILE A 245 -13.71 -13.02 -27.18
N LYS A 246 -12.97 -14.03 -26.74
CA LYS A 246 -13.46 -15.25 -26.10
C LYS A 246 -13.02 -15.35 -24.65
N LYS A 247 -11.87 -14.75 -24.29
CA LYS A 247 -11.27 -14.84 -22.98
C LYS A 247 -10.91 -13.46 -22.44
N ILE A 248 -11.61 -13.07 -21.38
CA ILE A 248 -11.43 -11.79 -20.69
C ILE A 248 -10.87 -12.08 -19.31
N VAL A 249 -9.82 -11.38 -18.89
CA VAL A 249 -9.20 -11.58 -17.57
C VAL A 249 -9.14 -10.27 -16.79
N SER A 250 -9.35 -10.35 -15.48
CA SER A 250 -9.06 -9.29 -14.53
C SER A 250 -8.42 -9.90 -13.28
N ALA A 251 -7.34 -9.32 -12.75
CA ALA A 251 -6.62 -9.88 -11.64
C ALA A 251 -6.23 -8.82 -10.61
N ALA A 252 -6.70 -9.01 -9.38
CA ALA A 252 -6.32 -8.18 -8.22
C ALA A 252 -6.78 -8.87 -6.93
N SER A 253 -6.32 -8.38 -5.77
CA SER A 253 -6.89 -8.82 -4.49
C SER A 253 -8.38 -8.50 -4.42
N GLY A 254 -9.18 -9.36 -3.75
CA GLY A 254 -10.62 -9.15 -3.60
C GLY A 254 -11.01 -7.77 -3.10
N ALA A 255 -10.18 -7.18 -2.22
CA ALA A 255 -10.39 -5.83 -1.69
C ALA A 255 -10.45 -4.74 -2.79
N LYS A 256 -9.67 -4.89 -3.88
CA LYS A 256 -9.67 -3.92 -5.00
C LYS A 256 -10.95 -3.92 -5.82
N PHE A 257 -11.70 -5.02 -5.80
CA PHE A 257 -12.99 -5.15 -6.45
C PHE A 257 -14.19 -4.84 -5.55
N LYS A 258 -13.94 -4.56 -4.27
CA LYS A 258 -15.02 -4.25 -3.33
C LYS A 258 -15.71 -2.95 -3.73
N PRO A 259 -17.05 -2.94 -3.89
CA PRO A 259 -17.78 -1.72 -4.18
C PRO A 259 -17.55 -0.62 -3.15
N ILE A 260 -17.31 0.61 -3.60
CA ILE A 260 -17.09 1.77 -2.74
C ILE A 260 -18.05 2.89 -3.19
N LYS A 261 -18.92 3.35 -2.31
CA LYS A 261 -19.87 4.46 -2.57
C LYS A 261 -20.67 4.28 -3.87
N GLY A 262 -21.11 3.05 -4.17
CA GLY A 262 -21.87 2.71 -5.37
C GLY A 262 -21.02 2.48 -6.63
N VAL A 263 -19.73 2.79 -6.59
CA VAL A 263 -18.81 2.52 -7.72
C VAL A 263 -18.36 1.06 -7.66
N SER A 264 -18.49 0.32 -8.76
CA SER A 264 -18.13 -1.10 -8.86
C SER A 264 -17.88 -1.53 -10.30
N ILE A 265 -17.17 -2.66 -10.47
CA ILE A 265 -16.94 -3.28 -11.79
C ILE A 265 -18.15 -4.07 -12.31
N PHE A 266 -19.16 -4.36 -11.48
CA PHE A 266 -20.22 -5.31 -11.81
C PHE A 266 -21.10 -4.93 -13.00
N PRO A 267 -21.52 -3.67 -13.20
CA PRO A 267 -22.22 -3.26 -14.41
C PRO A 267 -21.40 -3.58 -15.66
N THR A 268 -20.12 -3.25 -15.65
CA THR A 268 -19.20 -3.50 -16.78
C THR A 268 -19.02 -4.98 -17.08
N ILE A 269 -18.92 -5.83 -16.06
CA ILE A 269 -18.90 -7.29 -16.26
C ILE A 269 -20.16 -7.76 -17.00
N SER A 270 -21.33 -7.24 -16.62
CA SER A 270 -22.59 -7.60 -17.25
C SER A 270 -22.68 -7.08 -18.70
N GLU A 271 -22.24 -5.84 -18.96
CA GLU A 271 -22.18 -5.26 -20.30
C GLU A 271 -21.24 -6.05 -21.23
N LEU A 272 -20.05 -6.39 -20.76
CA LEU A 272 -19.07 -7.18 -21.52
C LEU A 272 -19.62 -8.57 -21.88
N LEU A 273 -20.37 -9.21 -20.99
CA LEU A 273 -21.00 -10.50 -21.26
C LEU A 273 -22.18 -10.40 -22.26
N VAL A 274 -22.77 -9.22 -22.43
CA VAL A 274 -23.74 -8.93 -23.48
C VAL A 274 -23.02 -8.62 -24.80
N ASP A 275 -22.02 -7.76 -24.77
CA ASP A 275 -21.27 -7.32 -25.94
C ASP A 275 -20.47 -8.46 -26.61
N TYR A 276 -19.97 -9.40 -25.79
CA TYR A 276 -19.16 -10.55 -26.21
C TYR A 276 -19.87 -11.86 -25.83
N PRO A 277 -20.86 -12.33 -26.61
CA PRO A 277 -21.74 -13.47 -26.23
C PRO A 277 -20.98 -14.79 -26.06
N HIS A 278 -19.82 -14.94 -26.67
CA HIS A 278 -18.97 -16.14 -26.57
C HIS A 278 -17.86 -16.04 -25.52
N ALA A 279 -17.70 -14.88 -24.88
CA ALA A 279 -16.62 -14.67 -23.92
C ALA A 279 -16.88 -15.31 -22.55
N ILE A 280 -15.79 -15.76 -21.93
CA ILE A 280 -15.70 -16.15 -20.52
C ILE A 280 -14.83 -15.15 -19.81
N ILE A 281 -15.30 -14.61 -18.68
CA ILE A 281 -14.56 -13.68 -17.83
C ILE A 281 -13.95 -14.45 -16.66
N TYR A 282 -12.65 -14.29 -16.46
CA TYR A 282 -11.87 -14.83 -15.34
C TYR A 282 -11.49 -13.71 -14.39
N ILE A 283 -11.94 -13.81 -13.14
CA ILE A 283 -11.57 -12.89 -12.04
C ILE A 283 -10.63 -13.63 -11.11
N ILE A 284 -9.40 -13.17 -11.01
CA ILE A 284 -8.32 -13.82 -10.26
C ILE A 284 -7.99 -13.00 -9.01
N GLY A 285 -7.79 -13.68 -7.87
CA GLY A 285 -7.45 -13.07 -6.59
C GLY A 285 -8.65 -12.79 -5.69
N VAL A 286 -9.82 -13.31 -6.04
CA VAL A 286 -11.08 -13.17 -5.31
C VAL A 286 -11.45 -14.48 -4.62
N ASN A 287 -11.71 -14.43 -3.32
CA ASN A 287 -12.24 -15.57 -2.58
C ASN A 287 -13.77 -15.50 -2.58
N PHE A 288 -14.42 -16.34 -3.36
CA PHE A 288 -15.87 -16.34 -3.51
C PHE A 288 -16.65 -16.45 -2.19
N TYR A 289 -16.11 -17.12 -1.19
CA TYR A 289 -16.78 -17.31 0.11
C TYR A 289 -16.71 -16.07 1.01
N THR A 290 -15.61 -15.33 0.97
CA THR A 290 -15.41 -14.15 1.83
C THR A 290 -15.75 -12.85 1.11
N ASP A 291 -15.62 -12.81 -0.21
CA ASP A 291 -15.87 -11.63 -1.04
C ASP A 291 -17.30 -11.68 -1.59
N TYR A 292 -18.29 -11.70 -0.68
CA TYR A 292 -19.71 -11.94 -0.93
C TYR A 292 -20.35 -10.94 -1.91
N TRP A 293 -19.75 -9.78 -2.12
CA TRP A 293 -20.23 -8.79 -3.11
C TRP A 293 -20.18 -9.31 -4.55
N TRP A 294 -19.47 -10.42 -4.82
CA TRP A 294 -19.47 -11.10 -6.10
C TRP A 294 -20.67 -12.03 -6.34
N TRP A 295 -21.41 -12.41 -5.31
CA TRP A 295 -22.48 -13.40 -5.42
C TRP A 295 -23.57 -12.98 -6.41
N PRO A 296 -24.12 -11.75 -6.41
CA PRO A 296 -25.19 -11.36 -7.32
C PRO A 296 -24.80 -11.50 -8.80
N VAL A 297 -23.63 -10.98 -9.17
CA VAL A 297 -23.16 -11.04 -10.56
C VAL A 297 -22.76 -12.45 -10.97
N LYS A 298 -22.17 -13.23 -10.04
CA LYS A 298 -21.83 -14.64 -10.30
C LYS A 298 -23.07 -15.49 -10.50
N LEU A 299 -24.13 -15.32 -9.72
CA LEU A 299 -25.39 -16.02 -9.87
C LEU A 299 -26.07 -15.68 -11.21
N LYS A 300 -25.99 -14.41 -11.64
CA LYS A 300 -26.53 -13.98 -12.95
C LYS A 300 -25.78 -14.61 -14.14
N HIS A 301 -24.46 -14.86 -13.99
CA HIS A 301 -23.59 -15.27 -15.08
C HIS A 301 -22.81 -16.57 -14.77
N LEU A 302 -23.48 -17.58 -14.21
CA LEU A 302 -22.93 -18.82 -13.64
C LEU A 302 -21.82 -19.48 -14.48
N LYS A 303 -22.07 -19.70 -15.78
CA LYS A 303 -21.15 -20.42 -16.67
C LYS A 303 -20.06 -19.55 -17.25
N ARG A 304 -20.31 -18.27 -17.42
CA ARG A 304 -19.46 -17.34 -18.17
C ARG A 304 -18.60 -16.44 -17.29
N LEU A 305 -18.83 -16.43 -15.98
CA LEU A 305 -17.99 -15.74 -15.00
C LEU A 305 -17.28 -16.78 -14.14
N LYS A 306 -15.94 -16.82 -14.20
CA LYS A 306 -15.08 -17.72 -13.41
C LYS A 306 -14.37 -16.90 -12.34
N ILE A 307 -14.56 -17.27 -11.07
CA ILE A 307 -13.90 -16.63 -9.92
C ILE A 307 -12.84 -17.60 -9.38
N ILE A 308 -11.60 -17.14 -9.30
CA ILE A 308 -10.41 -17.93 -8.92
C ILE A 308 -9.75 -17.25 -7.73
N LYS A 309 -9.60 -17.98 -6.61
CA LYS A 309 -9.06 -17.43 -5.37
C LYS A 309 -7.59 -17.03 -5.51
N SER A 310 -6.77 -17.89 -6.08
CA SER A 310 -5.36 -17.65 -6.33
C SER A 310 -4.85 -18.64 -7.37
N LEU A 311 -3.81 -18.25 -8.09
CA LEU A 311 -3.08 -19.12 -9.01
C LEU A 311 -1.58 -19.04 -8.69
N PRO A 312 -0.83 -20.13 -8.89
CA PRO A 312 0.62 -20.04 -9.02
C PRO A 312 1.00 -19.02 -10.09
N TYR A 313 2.13 -18.32 -9.91
CA TYR A 313 2.49 -17.22 -10.81
C TYR A 313 2.66 -17.66 -12.27
N SER A 314 3.21 -18.85 -12.50
CA SER A 314 3.33 -19.44 -13.85
C SER A 314 1.97 -19.69 -14.53
N GLU A 315 1.00 -20.22 -13.77
CA GLU A 315 -0.35 -20.45 -14.28
C GLU A 315 -1.08 -19.12 -14.53
N TYR A 316 -0.89 -18.13 -13.65
CA TYR A 316 -1.40 -16.78 -13.85
C TYR A 316 -0.87 -16.17 -15.15
N LEU A 317 0.44 -16.23 -15.38
CA LEU A 317 1.05 -15.71 -16.60
C LEU A 317 0.53 -16.44 -17.85
N SER A 318 0.42 -17.78 -17.82
CA SER A 318 -0.16 -18.54 -18.93
C SER A 318 -1.59 -18.14 -19.21
N LEU A 319 -2.41 -18.06 -18.17
CA LEU A 319 -3.83 -17.69 -18.32
C LEU A 319 -3.99 -16.28 -18.89
N THR A 320 -3.18 -15.31 -18.45
CA THR A 320 -3.26 -13.92 -18.91
C THR A 320 -2.66 -13.72 -20.28
N LYS A 321 -1.52 -14.35 -20.59
CA LYS A 321 -0.88 -14.28 -21.91
C LYS A 321 -1.80 -14.74 -23.04
N ASP A 322 -2.65 -15.73 -22.80
CA ASP A 322 -3.61 -16.26 -23.77
C ASP A 322 -4.95 -15.54 -23.72
N SER A 323 -5.08 -14.41 -23.03
CA SER A 323 -6.32 -13.63 -22.99
C SER A 323 -6.41 -12.68 -24.18
N ASP A 324 -7.66 -12.48 -24.64
CA ASP A 324 -7.94 -11.54 -25.74
C ASP A 324 -8.10 -10.11 -25.22
N LEU A 325 -8.49 -10.00 -23.92
CA LEU A 325 -8.73 -8.71 -23.27
C LEU A 325 -8.38 -8.81 -21.79
N TYR A 326 -7.62 -7.85 -21.30
CA TYR A 326 -7.42 -7.64 -19.86
C TYR A 326 -8.14 -6.39 -19.38
N ILE A 327 -8.88 -6.52 -18.29
CA ILE A 327 -9.60 -5.40 -17.68
C ILE A 327 -8.98 -5.09 -16.33
N ASP A 328 -8.61 -3.83 -16.14
CA ASP A 328 -8.09 -3.41 -14.83
C ASP A 328 -9.12 -3.55 -13.72
N SER A 329 -8.64 -3.79 -12.50
CA SER A 329 -9.49 -3.85 -11.31
C SER A 329 -10.16 -2.50 -11.03
N HIS A 330 -11.40 -2.56 -10.49
CA HIS A 330 -12.19 -1.37 -10.21
C HIS A 330 -13.09 -1.61 -8.98
N PRO A 331 -13.29 -0.65 -8.08
CA PRO A 331 -12.89 0.77 -8.15
C PRO A 331 -11.42 1.05 -7.85
N MET A 332 -10.67 0.14 -7.21
CA MET A 332 -9.25 0.35 -6.96
C MET A 332 -8.41 -0.20 -8.12
N PRO A 333 -7.60 0.64 -8.81
CA PRO A 333 -6.82 0.22 -9.97
C PRO A 333 -5.73 -0.80 -9.61
N GLY A 334 -5.36 -1.62 -10.61
CA GLY A 334 -4.37 -2.68 -10.49
C GLY A 334 -2.92 -2.17 -10.44
N GLY A 335 -2.66 -0.94 -10.85
CA GLY A 335 -1.32 -0.39 -10.91
C GLY A 335 -0.43 -1.19 -11.87
N THR A 336 0.69 -1.75 -11.35
CA THR A 336 1.66 -2.48 -12.20
C THR A 336 1.11 -3.71 -12.88
N ALA A 337 0.15 -4.43 -12.29
CA ALA A 337 -0.44 -5.60 -12.94
C ALA A 337 -1.14 -5.24 -14.26
N PHE A 338 -1.78 -4.08 -14.34
CA PHE A 338 -2.41 -3.57 -15.55
C PHE A 338 -1.37 -3.28 -16.64
N VAL A 339 -0.27 -2.61 -16.27
CA VAL A 339 0.84 -2.31 -17.18
C VAL A 339 1.56 -3.58 -17.63
N GLU A 340 1.86 -4.51 -16.71
CA GLU A 340 2.52 -5.78 -17.03
C GLU A 340 1.75 -6.59 -18.09
N GLN A 341 0.42 -6.61 -18.02
CA GLN A 341 -0.39 -7.33 -19.03
C GLN A 341 -0.37 -6.62 -20.38
N CYS A 342 -0.43 -5.30 -20.42
CA CYS A 342 -0.29 -4.54 -21.64
C CYS A 342 1.07 -4.84 -22.34
N LEU A 343 2.16 -4.77 -21.58
CA LEU A 343 3.52 -5.04 -22.10
C LEU A 343 3.75 -6.51 -22.48
N ASN A 344 2.94 -7.44 -21.95
CA ASN A 344 2.91 -8.83 -22.41
C ASN A 344 2.11 -9.04 -23.70
N GLY A 345 1.70 -7.97 -24.37
CA GLY A 345 1.00 -8.01 -25.66
C GLY A 345 -0.50 -8.25 -25.55
N VAL A 346 -1.08 -8.15 -24.34
CA VAL A 346 -2.53 -8.28 -24.14
C VAL A 346 -3.19 -6.93 -24.33
N TYR A 347 -4.28 -6.88 -25.10
CA TYR A 347 -5.09 -5.66 -25.19
C TYR A 347 -5.71 -5.32 -23.83
N CYS A 348 -5.40 -4.14 -23.31
CA CYS A 348 -5.76 -3.70 -21.97
C CYS A 348 -6.76 -2.55 -21.99
N THR A 349 -7.76 -2.63 -21.14
CA THR A 349 -8.76 -1.59 -20.91
C THR A 349 -9.20 -1.54 -19.44
N GLY A 350 -10.05 -0.60 -19.11
CA GLY A 350 -10.63 -0.46 -17.78
C GLY A 350 -11.71 0.60 -17.74
N ILE A 351 -12.14 0.90 -16.52
CA ILE A 351 -13.08 1.98 -16.24
C ILE A 351 -12.30 3.07 -15.50
N GLU A 352 -12.52 4.33 -15.86
CA GLU A 352 -11.98 5.45 -15.10
C GLU A 352 -12.38 5.31 -13.62
N SER A 353 -11.39 5.46 -12.75
CA SER A 353 -11.57 5.33 -11.30
C SER A 353 -11.37 6.67 -10.61
N PRO A 354 -12.15 6.99 -9.58
CA PRO A 354 -11.82 8.09 -8.68
C PRO A 354 -10.47 7.95 -7.98
N LEU A 355 -9.89 6.75 -7.99
CA LEU A 355 -8.61 6.41 -7.34
C LEU A 355 -7.44 6.26 -8.33
N GLN A 356 -7.63 6.65 -9.59
CA GLN A 356 -6.57 6.57 -10.60
C GLN A 356 -5.45 7.56 -10.34
N GLY A 357 -4.29 7.31 -10.96
CA GLY A 357 -3.12 8.15 -10.78
C GLY A 357 -1.83 7.35 -10.60
N TYR A 358 -1.82 6.07 -10.99
CA TYR A 358 -0.70 5.16 -10.78
C TYR A 358 0.09 4.87 -12.05
N THR A 359 -0.51 5.01 -13.22
CA THR A 359 0.13 4.69 -14.51
C THR A 359 -0.45 5.53 -15.65
N PRO A 360 0.36 5.92 -16.64
CA PRO A 360 -0.12 6.57 -17.86
C PRO A 360 -1.13 5.74 -18.66
N LEU A 361 -1.07 4.40 -18.55
CA LEU A 361 -2.00 3.49 -19.22
C LEU A 361 -3.47 3.74 -18.81
N GLU A 362 -3.72 4.43 -17.70
CA GLU A 362 -5.07 4.81 -17.27
C GLU A 362 -5.77 5.79 -18.25
N GLU A 363 -5.02 6.46 -19.12
CA GLU A 363 -5.58 7.27 -20.21
C GLU A 363 -6.42 6.42 -21.18
N ASN A 364 -6.15 5.11 -21.27
CA ASN A 364 -6.92 4.17 -22.11
C ASN A 364 -8.19 3.64 -21.44
N LYS A 365 -8.48 4.05 -20.23
CA LYS A 365 -9.70 3.68 -19.53
C LYS A 365 -10.89 4.50 -20.04
N ARG A 366 -12.05 3.87 -20.08
CA ARG A 366 -13.31 4.51 -20.52
C ARG A 366 -14.09 5.09 -19.36
N LYS A 367 -14.88 6.10 -19.62
CA LYS A 367 -15.89 6.59 -18.65
C LYS A 367 -16.96 5.51 -18.44
N ALA A 368 -17.42 5.34 -17.19
CA ALA A 368 -18.50 4.42 -16.86
C ALA A 368 -19.76 4.78 -17.68
N GLY A 369 -20.48 3.75 -18.20
CA GLY A 369 -21.71 3.92 -18.96
C GLY A 369 -21.54 4.27 -20.45
N ARG A 370 -20.32 4.31 -20.98
CA ARG A 370 -20.09 4.43 -22.43
C ARG A 370 -19.81 3.06 -23.04
N SER A 371 -20.62 2.65 -24.00
CA SER A 371 -20.36 1.46 -24.82
C SER A 371 -19.29 1.77 -25.87
N GLY A 372 -18.41 0.82 -26.10
CA GLY A 372 -17.40 0.85 -27.18
C GLY A 372 -15.97 1.05 -26.66
N PHE A 373 -15.03 0.27 -27.22
CA PHE A 373 -13.60 0.47 -27.05
C PHE A 373 -13.14 1.54 -28.03
N SER A 374 -12.62 2.65 -27.52
CA SER A 374 -11.80 3.56 -28.32
C SER A 374 -10.37 3.00 -28.29
N ILE A 375 -9.83 2.64 -29.44
CA ILE A 375 -8.40 2.35 -29.60
C ILE A 375 -7.70 3.70 -29.58
N ASN A 376 -7.33 4.18 -28.41
CA ASN A 376 -6.50 5.36 -28.29
C ASN A 376 -5.07 5.00 -28.64
N ASN A 377 -4.30 5.96 -29.09
CA ASN A 377 -2.96 5.84 -29.62
C ASN A 377 -1.99 5.32 -28.54
N LEU A 378 -1.85 3.98 -28.43
CA LEU A 378 -0.99 3.32 -27.45
C LEU A 378 0.50 3.60 -27.66
N GLU A 379 0.92 3.96 -28.88
CA GLU A 379 2.32 4.35 -29.16
C GLU A 379 2.73 5.58 -28.34
N MET A 380 1.90 6.63 -28.31
CA MET A 380 2.17 7.82 -27.49
C MET A 380 2.18 7.54 -25.99
N THR A 381 1.48 6.49 -25.54
CA THR A 381 1.41 6.10 -24.14
C THR A 381 2.62 5.28 -23.71
N MET A 382 3.27 4.54 -24.64
CA MET A 382 4.42 3.68 -24.30
C MET A 382 5.61 4.46 -23.76
N ASP A 383 6.00 5.57 -24.39
CA ASP A 383 7.10 6.40 -23.89
C ASP A 383 6.82 6.91 -22.45
N LYS A 384 5.56 7.27 -22.18
CA LYS A 384 5.13 7.69 -20.84
C LYS A 384 5.19 6.52 -19.85
N ILE A 385 4.74 5.33 -20.25
CA ILE A 385 4.81 4.10 -19.43
C ILE A 385 6.27 3.76 -19.12
N GLU A 386 7.15 3.83 -20.10
CA GLU A 386 8.57 3.61 -19.91
C GLU A 386 9.19 4.63 -18.97
N ALA A 387 8.92 5.92 -19.17
CA ALA A 387 9.42 6.99 -18.31
C ALA A 387 9.01 6.81 -16.85
N VAL A 388 7.80 6.32 -16.59
CA VAL A 388 7.27 6.13 -15.22
C VAL A 388 7.74 4.81 -14.60
N HIS A 389 7.71 3.70 -15.36
CA HIS A 389 7.78 2.34 -14.81
C HIS A 389 9.03 1.54 -15.20
N SER A 390 9.84 2.01 -16.17
CA SER A 390 11.08 1.31 -16.53
C SER A 390 11.99 1.19 -15.31
N PHE A 391 12.52 -0.03 -15.08
CA PHE A 391 13.48 -0.28 -14.01
C PHE A 391 14.62 0.74 -14.03
N TYR A 392 15.18 1.03 -15.20
CA TYR A 392 16.31 1.93 -15.35
C TYR A 392 15.95 3.40 -15.10
N LYS A 393 14.74 3.85 -15.49
CA LYS A 393 14.27 5.22 -15.21
C LYS A 393 13.92 5.41 -13.74
N VAL A 394 13.34 4.40 -13.10
CA VAL A 394 13.11 4.42 -11.65
C VAL A 394 14.44 4.38 -10.89
N ARG A 395 15.39 3.54 -11.34
CA ARG A 395 16.76 3.49 -10.79
C ARG A 395 17.44 4.85 -10.83
N GLU A 396 17.38 5.53 -11.97
CA GLU A 396 17.95 6.88 -12.13
C GLU A 396 17.36 7.85 -11.09
N ARG A 397 16.03 7.93 -10.96
CA ARG A 397 15.36 8.78 -9.96
C ARG A 397 15.72 8.38 -8.53
N PHE A 398 15.73 7.10 -8.22
CA PHE A 398 16.07 6.58 -6.90
C PHE A 398 17.51 6.92 -6.51
N LEU A 399 18.48 6.65 -7.39
CA LEU A 399 19.90 6.94 -7.13
C LEU A 399 20.19 8.42 -7.04
N ASN A 400 19.54 9.26 -7.84
CA ASN A 400 19.70 10.72 -7.75
C ASN A 400 19.33 11.24 -6.36
N VAL A 401 18.27 10.70 -5.76
CA VAL A 401 17.88 11.05 -4.39
C VAL A 401 18.86 10.45 -3.37
N ILE A 402 19.09 9.14 -3.41
CA ILE A 402 19.89 8.45 -2.38
C ILE A 402 21.34 8.93 -2.34
N ARG A 403 21.93 9.28 -3.49
CA ARG A 403 23.35 9.68 -3.60
C ARG A 403 23.56 11.18 -3.58
N HIS A 404 22.60 11.96 -4.06
CA HIS A 404 22.79 13.39 -4.34
C HIS A 404 21.71 14.29 -3.73
N MET A 405 20.69 13.74 -3.07
CA MET A 405 19.53 14.48 -2.54
C MET A 405 18.78 15.30 -3.63
N VAL A 406 18.85 14.85 -4.89
CA VAL A 406 18.21 15.52 -6.04
C VAL A 406 16.82 14.90 -6.26
N CYS A 407 15.77 15.64 -5.91
CA CYS A 407 14.39 15.21 -6.04
C CYS A 407 13.88 15.33 -7.48
N SER A 408 13.03 14.38 -7.87
CA SER A 408 12.33 14.36 -9.17
C SER A 408 10.89 14.87 -9.01
N SER A 409 10.44 15.68 -9.98
CA SER A 409 9.02 16.07 -10.06
C SER A 409 8.14 14.85 -10.38
N ASN A 410 6.87 14.92 -9.98
CA ASN A 410 5.92 13.85 -10.25
C ASN A 410 5.52 13.85 -11.73
N LEU A 411 6.05 12.88 -12.49
CA LEU A 411 5.79 12.75 -13.93
C LEU A 411 4.31 12.55 -14.24
N LEU A 412 3.57 11.94 -13.33
CA LEU A 412 2.16 11.64 -13.53
C LEU A 412 1.26 12.87 -13.37
N GLU A 413 1.75 13.93 -12.74
CA GLU A 413 1.01 15.20 -12.59
C GLU A 413 0.88 15.94 -13.94
N SER A 414 1.86 15.75 -14.84
CA SER A 414 1.90 16.43 -16.14
C SER A 414 1.01 15.78 -17.21
N TYR A 415 0.46 14.60 -16.95
CA TYR A 415 -0.36 13.89 -17.93
C TYR A 415 -1.81 14.35 -17.85
N GLU A 416 -2.39 14.73 -18.97
CA GLU A 416 -3.77 15.19 -19.08
C GLU A 416 -4.78 14.06 -18.81
N GLY A 417 -5.96 14.41 -18.29
CA GLY A 417 -7.08 13.46 -18.11
C GLY A 417 -7.20 12.79 -16.75
N TRP A 418 -6.34 13.10 -15.80
CA TRP A 418 -6.35 12.50 -14.47
C TRP A 418 -7.29 13.23 -13.51
N SER A 419 -8.50 12.72 -13.38
CA SER A 419 -9.56 13.25 -12.53
C SER A 419 -9.74 12.48 -11.21
N GLY A 420 -8.67 11.90 -10.65
CA GLY A 420 -8.74 11.23 -9.36
C GLY A 420 -9.29 12.17 -8.26
N ASN A 421 -10.06 11.60 -7.33
CA ASN A 421 -10.66 12.34 -6.22
C ASN A 421 -10.06 11.81 -4.91
N GLU A 422 -9.18 12.58 -4.30
CA GLU A 422 -8.49 12.26 -3.05
C GLU A 422 -9.45 12.01 -1.88
N HIS A 423 -10.62 12.64 -1.90
CA HIS A 423 -11.64 12.47 -0.85
C HIS A 423 -12.57 11.27 -1.09
N PHE A 424 -12.41 10.54 -2.22
CA PHE A 424 -13.32 9.44 -2.56
C PHE A 424 -13.32 8.33 -1.53
N LEU A 425 -12.16 7.99 -0.97
CA LEU A 425 -12.06 6.94 0.06
C LEU A 425 -12.53 7.39 1.44
N GLU A 426 -12.67 8.70 1.67
CA GLU A 426 -13.03 9.21 2.98
C GLU A 426 -14.42 8.76 3.40
N LYS A 427 -14.51 8.23 4.61
CA LYS A 427 -15.75 7.87 5.27
C LYS A 427 -16.21 9.00 6.17
N LYS A 428 -17.50 9.11 6.35
CA LYS A 428 -18.09 10.09 7.29
C LYS A 428 -17.79 9.75 8.74
N ASP A 429 -17.61 8.46 9.05
CA ASP A 429 -17.39 7.96 10.39
C ASP A 429 -16.61 6.63 10.39
N VAL A 430 -16.15 6.21 11.55
CA VAL A 430 -15.58 4.88 11.78
C VAL A 430 -16.66 3.83 11.50
N ASP A 431 -16.34 2.76 10.79
CA ASP A 431 -17.26 1.67 10.47
C ASP A 431 -16.82 0.29 11.04
N ILE A 432 -15.59 0.21 11.54
CA ILE A 432 -15.04 -0.97 12.20
C ILE A 432 -13.96 -0.59 13.21
N PHE A 433 -13.94 -1.24 14.37
CA PHE A 433 -12.81 -1.19 15.29
C PHE A 433 -11.80 -2.29 14.94
N PRO A 434 -10.50 -1.97 14.85
CA PRO A 434 -9.45 -2.96 14.63
C PRO A 434 -9.42 -4.01 15.74
N PHE A 435 -8.97 -5.21 15.40
CA PHE A 435 -8.81 -6.30 16.35
C PHE A 435 -7.90 -5.90 17.53
N GLU A 436 -6.82 -5.22 17.26
CA GLU A 436 -5.82 -4.76 18.22
C GLU A 436 -6.49 -3.81 19.25
N MET A 437 -7.40 -2.94 18.80
CA MET A 437 -8.16 -2.05 19.68
C MET A 437 -9.11 -2.83 20.58
N LEU A 438 -9.80 -3.84 20.04
CA LEU A 438 -10.66 -4.73 20.83
C LEU A 438 -9.82 -5.53 21.85
N SER A 439 -8.66 -6.04 21.45
CA SER A 439 -7.75 -6.78 22.32
C SER A 439 -7.20 -5.92 23.46
N LEU A 440 -6.79 -4.68 23.16
CA LEU A 440 -6.30 -3.73 24.17
C LEU A 440 -7.43 -3.34 25.13
N SER A 441 -8.64 -3.17 24.63
CA SER A 441 -9.81 -2.80 25.44
C SER A 441 -10.18 -3.85 26.49
N LEU A 442 -9.85 -5.13 26.29
CA LEU A 442 -10.04 -6.17 27.31
C LEU A 442 -9.21 -5.94 28.58
N ARG A 443 -8.15 -5.15 28.48
CA ARG A 443 -7.27 -4.78 29.61
C ARG A 443 -7.53 -3.36 30.11
N ASP A 444 -8.40 -2.61 29.44
CA ASP A 444 -8.69 -1.20 29.75
C ASP A 444 -10.19 -0.90 29.66
N SER A 445 -10.86 -0.92 30.80
CA SER A 445 -12.30 -0.61 30.92
C SER A 445 -12.67 0.81 30.44
N LYS A 446 -11.74 1.76 30.54
CA LYS A 446 -11.96 3.14 30.06
C LYS A 446 -12.00 3.14 28.51
N LEU A 447 -11.17 2.35 27.85
CA LEU A 447 -11.18 2.22 26.40
C LEU A 447 -12.49 1.58 25.91
N ILE A 448 -12.99 0.53 26.57
CA ILE A 448 -14.32 -0.03 26.27
C ILE A 448 -15.39 1.05 26.42
N THR A 449 -15.34 1.81 27.51
CA THR A 449 -16.32 2.87 27.76
C THR A 449 -16.32 3.93 26.67
N ILE A 450 -15.14 4.33 26.18
CA ILE A 450 -15.00 5.27 25.04
C ILE A 450 -15.65 4.69 23.79
N MET A 451 -15.33 3.43 23.44
CA MET A 451 -15.86 2.75 22.24
C MET A 451 -17.40 2.64 22.29
N ILE A 452 -17.95 2.24 23.42
CA ILE A 452 -19.40 2.10 23.62
C ILE A 452 -20.09 3.48 23.57
N LYS A 453 -19.58 4.47 24.29
CA LYS A 453 -20.17 5.82 24.34
C LYS A 453 -20.14 6.54 23.00
N THR A 454 -19.11 6.29 22.19
CA THR A 454 -18.97 6.95 20.90
C THR A 454 -19.67 6.18 19.77
N HIS A 455 -19.57 4.83 19.74
CA HIS A 455 -19.94 3.99 18.60
C HIS A 455 -20.44 2.59 19.03
N LEU A 456 -21.49 2.51 19.85
CA LEU A 456 -22.01 1.23 20.38
C LEU A 456 -22.28 0.17 19.29
N LEU A 457 -22.98 0.54 18.23
CA LEU A 457 -23.32 -0.41 17.14
C LEU A 457 -22.09 -0.92 16.42
N ILE A 458 -21.08 -0.06 16.22
CA ILE A 458 -19.81 -0.44 15.60
C ILE A 458 -19.01 -1.34 16.53
N PHE A 459 -19.03 -1.09 17.83
CA PHE A 459 -18.42 -1.97 18.82
C PHE A 459 -19.01 -3.38 18.74
N ILE A 460 -20.34 -3.51 18.79
CA ILE A 460 -21.04 -4.81 18.68
C ILE A 460 -20.67 -5.51 17.37
N LYS A 461 -20.78 -4.82 16.24
CA LYS A 461 -20.40 -5.34 14.91
C LYS A 461 -18.95 -5.85 14.89
N SER A 462 -18.01 -5.08 15.45
CA SER A 462 -16.59 -5.41 15.45
C SER A 462 -16.30 -6.66 16.29
N VAL A 463 -16.95 -6.78 17.45
CA VAL A 463 -16.87 -7.97 18.32
C VAL A 463 -17.43 -9.22 17.58
N LEU A 464 -18.56 -9.11 16.89
CA LEU A 464 -19.12 -10.22 16.12
C LEU A 464 -18.18 -10.66 14.98
N VAL A 465 -17.63 -9.71 14.22
CA VAL A 465 -16.65 -10.00 13.16
C VAL A 465 -15.41 -10.68 13.74
N PHE A 466 -14.94 -10.24 14.89
CA PHE A 466 -13.81 -10.85 15.60
C PHE A 466 -14.10 -12.32 15.98
N LEU A 467 -15.26 -12.59 16.60
CA LEU A 467 -15.64 -13.93 17.01
C LEU A 467 -15.75 -14.89 15.82
N VAL A 468 -16.39 -14.44 14.72
CA VAL A 468 -16.49 -15.24 13.48
C VAL A 468 -15.10 -15.55 12.92
N ARG A 469 -14.18 -14.58 12.85
CA ARG A 469 -12.81 -14.82 12.36
C ARG A 469 -12.02 -15.78 13.25
N LYS A 470 -12.23 -15.74 14.56
CA LYS A 470 -11.58 -16.67 15.51
C LYS A 470 -12.06 -18.10 15.33
N VAL A 471 -13.35 -18.28 15.04
CA VAL A 471 -13.94 -19.61 14.75
C VAL A 471 -13.46 -20.16 13.42
N MET A 472 -13.36 -19.31 12.39
CA MET A 472 -12.92 -19.73 11.03
C MET A 472 -11.41 -19.99 10.90
N LYS A 473 -10.59 -19.60 11.89
CA LYS A 473 -9.13 -19.88 11.92
C LYS A 473 -8.78 -21.17 12.65
N LYS A 474 -9.75 -21.79 13.33
CA LYS A 474 -9.64 -23.15 13.88
C LYS A 474 -10.12 -24.18 12.84
#